data_478035aae21286fcba2848d6c3221055
#
_entry.id   478035aae21286fcba2848d6c3221055
#
_cell.length_a   1.000
_cell.length_b   1.000
_cell.length_c   1.000
_cell.angle_alpha   90.00
_cell.angle_beta   90.00
_cell.angle_gamma   90.00
#
_symmetry.space_group_name_H-M   'P 1'
#
loop_
_entity.id
_entity.type
_entity.pdbx_description
1 polymer ?
#
loop_
_entity_poly.entity_id
_entity_poly.type
_entity_poly.pdbx_seq_one_letter_code
_entity_poly.pdbx_strand_id
1 'polypeptide(L)'
;MSKTEKTHNFLFVLDGVAPEDDGAEDALFEAGCDDALLSFRGTTALLEFDRLAASLEEAVLSALRGVEAAGLDAVVLRVEPDDLVSASEIARRTGSSREGVRLWHEGERGPGSFPPPLASVGANTLLWSWAEVANWLSANGKLDDEAVVENARFLARVNALLNEERYHHLTKADSSFRDRLKKTGALRRLRSLRSRSQKDSAGTG
;
A
#
# COMPACT_ATOMS: atom_id res chain seq x y z
N MET A 1 -12.60 -8.27 -24.16
CA MET A 1 -13.12 -9.29 -23.22
C MET A 1 -13.50 -8.55 -21.95
N SER A 2 -14.79 -8.63 -21.52
CA SER A 2 -15.23 -8.01 -20.26
C SER A 2 -14.52 -8.73 -19.11
N LYS A 3 -13.76 -8.02 -18.29
CA LYS A 3 -13.21 -8.60 -17.06
C LYS A 3 -14.39 -8.97 -16.16
N THR A 4 -14.39 -10.18 -15.63
CA THR A 4 -15.39 -10.62 -14.67
C THR A 4 -15.21 -9.84 -13.38
N GLU A 5 -16.27 -9.19 -12.90
CA GLU A 5 -16.26 -8.49 -11.62
C GLU A 5 -16.11 -9.48 -10.46
N LYS A 6 -15.38 -9.09 -9.44
CA LYS A 6 -15.20 -9.82 -8.18
C LYS A 6 -15.22 -8.87 -7.00
N THR A 7 -15.56 -9.38 -5.83
CA THR A 7 -15.50 -8.59 -4.59
C THR A 7 -14.06 -8.33 -4.20
N HIS A 8 -13.75 -7.06 -3.93
CA HIS A 8 -12.48 -6.58 -3.42
C HIS A 8 -12.68 -6.04 -2.01
N ASN A 9 -11.90 -6.60 -1.06
CA ASN A 9 -11.91 -6.19 0.34
C ASN A 9 -10.74 -5.22 0.57
N PHE A 10 -11.03 -4.05 1.08
CA PHE A 10 -10.05 -3.04 1.46
C PHE A 10 -10.65 -2.09 2.49
N LEU A 11 -9.81 -1.30 3.14
CA LEU A 11 -10.21 -0.38 4.19
C LEU A 11 -9.56 0.98 3.96
N PHE A 12 -10.33 2.04 4.18
CA PHE A 12 -9.79 3.40 4.29
C PHE A 12 -9.62 3.80 5.74
N VAL A 13 -8.46 4.32 6.07
CA VAL A 13 -8.22 5.06 7.30
C VAL A 13 -8.56 6.51 7.02
N LEU A 14 -9.54 7.06 7.74
CA LEU A 14 -10.05 8.41 7.53
C LEU A 14 -9.65 9.35 8.68
N ASP A 15 -9.50 10.62 8.34
CA ASP A 15 -9.51 11.77 9.27
C ASP A 15 -10.70 12.66 8.95
N GLY A 16 -11.10 13.52 9.87
CA GLY A 16 -12.19 14.48 9.68
C GLY A 16 -13.60 13.92 9.89
N VAL A 17 -13.75 12.66 10.32
CA VAL A 17 -15.03 12.04 10.71
C VAL A 17 -14.93 11.60 12.15
N ALA A 18 -15.87 12.03 13.00
CA ALA A 18 -15.92 11.68 14.41
C ALA A 18 -17.08 10.71 14.73
N PRO A 19 -16.98 9.94 15.85
CA PRO A 19 -18.06 9.03 16.27
C PRO A 19 -19.39 9.74 16.54
N GLU A 20 -19.33 11.04 16.83
CA GLU A 20 -20.48 11.89 17.14
C GLU A 20 -21.10 12.55 15.89
N ASP A 21 -20.56 12.31 14.69
CA ASP A 21 -21.07 12.88 13.44
C ASP A 21 -22.33 12.13 12.98
N ASP A 22 -23.48 12.54 13.53
CA ASP A 22 -24.78 12.02 13.12
C ASP A 22 -25.00 12.26 11.62
N GLY A 23 -25.30 11.17 10.89
CA GLY A 23 -25.55 11.23 9.44
C GLY A 23 -24.32 10.99 8.54
N ALA A 24 -23.12 10.76 9.10
CA ALA A 24 -21.96 10.40 8.29
C ALA A 24 -22.15 9.09 7.50
N GLU A 25 -22.77 8.08 8.14
CA GLU A 25 -23.10 6.81 7.47
C GLU A 25 -24.12 7.01 6.35
N ASP A 26 -25.17 7.79 6.57
CA ASP A 26 -26.20 8.09 5.57
C ASP A 26 -25.59 8.85 4.38
N ALA A 27 -24.74 9.85 4.63
CA ALA A 27 -24.07 10.60 3.58
C ALA A 27 -23.14 9.71 2.72
N LEU A 28 -22.39 8.81 3.35
CA LEU A 28 -21.56 7.84 2.65
C LEU A 28 -22.40 6.87 1.84
N PHE A 29 -23.50 6.37 2.40
CA PHE A 29 -24.43 5.47 1.72
C PHE A 29 -25.03 6.12 0.46
N GLU A 30 -25.55 7.34 0.57
CA GLU A 30 -26.13 8.10 -0.54
C GLU A 30 -25.10 8.45 -1.62
N ALA A 31 -23.82 8.57 -1.24
CA ALA A 31 -22.72 8.84 -2.16
C ALA A 31 -22.17 7.59 -2.88
N GLY A 32 -22.79 6.41 -2.68
CA GLY A 32 -22.39 5.16 -3.33
C GLY A 32 -21.30 4.40 -2.57
N CYS A 33 -21.28 4.54 -1.24
CA CYS A 33 -20.53 3.69 -0.32
C CYS A 33 -21.45 2.75 0.47
N ASP A 34 -22.53 2.27 -0.18
CA ASP A 34 -23.53 1.36 0.37
C ASP A 34 -22.99 -0.06 0.64
N ASP A 35 -21.84 -0.37 0.11
CA ASP A 35 -21.05 -1.58 0.33
C ASP A 35 -19.93 -1.40 1.37
N ALA A 36 -20.00 -0.32 2.16
CA ALA A 36 -18.99 0.01 3.16
C ALA A 36 -19.56 -0.03 4.59
N LEU A 37 -18.69 -0.35 5.54
CA LEU A 37 -18.95 -0.30 6.98
C LEU A 37 -18.07 0.76 7.63
N LEU A 38 -18.67 1.81 8.21
CA LEU A 38 -17.98 2.80 9.02
C LEU A 38 -17.81 2.26 10.45
N SER A 39 -16.61 2.33 10.97
CA SER A 39 -16.28 1.92 12.35
C SER A 39 -15.21 2.84 12.93
N PHE A 40 -15.00 2.79 14.25
CA PHE A 40 -14.05 3.65 14.93
C PHE A 40 -13.10 2.87 15.84
N ARG A 41 -11.83 3.25 15.84
CA ARG A 41 -10.84 2.85 16.85
C ARG A 41 -10.35 4.08 17.59
N GLY A 42 -10.90 4.34 18.77
CA GLY A 42 -10.75 5.63 19.43
C GLY A 42 -11.36 6.72 18.57
N THR A 43 -10.56 7.69 18.14
CA THR A 43 -10.98 8.79 17.26
C THR A 43 -10.67 8.53 15.76
N THR A 44 -10.09 7.37 15.43
CA THR A 44 -9.76 7.05 14.04
C THR A 44 -10.93 6.39 13.37
N ALA A 45 -11.47 6.98 12.32
CA ALA A 45 -12.52 6.41 11.50
C ALA A 45 -11.92 5.41 10.51
N LEU A 46 -12.58 4.26 10.37
CA LEU A 46 -12.24 3.16 9.48
C LEU A 46 -13.44 2.85 8.61
N LEU A 47 -13.27 2.92 7.29
CA LEU A 47 -14.31 2.62 6.32
C LEU A 47 -13.91 1.37 5.53
N GLU A 48 -14.53 0.24 5.88
CA GLU A 48 -14.22 -1.09 5.31
C GLU A 48 -15.19 -1.38 4.15
N PHE A 49 -14.65 -1.79 3.01
CA PHE A 49 -15.38 -2.05 1.78
C PHE A 49 -15.35 -3.53 1.39
N ASP A 50 -16.50 -4.01 0.90
CA ASP A 50 -16.67 -5.26 0.16
C ASP A 50 -17.17 -4.94 -1.26
N ARG A 51 -16.34 -4.28 -2.08
CA ARG A 51 -16.74 -3.67 -3.35
C ARG A 51 -16.60 -4.59 -4.55
N LEU A 52 -17.67 -4.71 -5.33
CA LEU A 52 -17.70 -5.44 -6.60
C LEU A 52 -17.10 -4.57 -7.71
N ALA A 53 -16.03 -5.05 -8.37
CA ALA A 53 -15.37 -4.35 -9.47
C ALA A 53 -14.54 -5.31 -10.33
N ALA A 54 -14.13 -4.86 -11.52
CA ALA A 54 -13.28 -5.64 -12.41
C ALA A 54 -11.81 -5.70 -11.95
N SER A 55 -11.38 -4.78 -11.06
CA SER A 55 -10.04 -4.76 -10.45
C SER A 55 -10.06 -4.04 -9.11
N LEU A 56 -9.05 -4.31 -8.26
CA LEU A 56 -8.86 -3.56 -7.01
C LEU A 56 -8.65 -2.05 -7.27
N GLU A 57 -7.96 -1.70 -8.36
CA GLU A 57 -7.77 -0.30 -8.75
C GLU A 57 -9.11 0.39 -8.99
N GLU A 58 -10.01 -0.21 -9.79
CA GLU A 58 -11.35 0.34 -10.02
C GLU A 58 -12.17 0.43 -8.74
N ALA A 59 -12.12 -0.60 -7.88
CA ALA A 59 -12.79 -0.63 -6.60
C ALA A 59 -12.34 0.54 -5.71
N VAL A 60 -11.04 0.70 -5.50
CA VAL A 60 -10.48 1.76 -4.65
C VAL A 60 -10.74 3.15 -5.24
N LEU A 61 -10.55 3.35 -6.55
CA LEU A 61 -10.79 4.65 -7.17
C LEU A 61 -12.27 5.05 -7.16
N SER A 62 -13.20 4.09 -7.29
CA SER A 62 -14.64 4.37 -7.15
C SER A 62 -15.01 4.72 -5.70
N ALA A 63 -14.42 4.02 -4.72
CA ALA A 63 -14.63 4.30 -3.31
C ALA A 63 -14.10 5.69 -2.91
N LEU A 64 -12.90 6.08 -3.40
CA LEU A 64 -12.36 7.43 -3.17
C LEU A 64 -13.30 8.52 -3.70
N ARG A 65 -13.90 8.32 -4.89
CA ARG A 65 -14.90 9.25 -5.44
C ARG A 65 -16.19 9.27 -4.60
N GLY A 66 -16.63 8.15 -4.06
CA GLY A 66 -17.77 8.09 -3.15
C GLY A 66 -17.54 8.87 -1.87
N VAL A 67 -16.39 8.69 -1.22
CA VAL A 67 -16.04 9.46 -0.01
C VAL A 67 -16.00 10.98 -0.29
N GLU A 68 -15.42 11.41 -1.40
CA GLU A 68 -15.39 12.81 -1.80
C GLU A 68 -16.80 13.35 -2.09
N ALA A 69 -17.65 12.56 -2.74
CA ALA A 69 -19.02 12.95 -3.08
C ALA A 69 -19.97 13.01 -1.87
N ALA A 70 -19.63 12.34 -0.76
CA ALA A 70 -20.39 12.39 0.48
C ALA A 70 -20.46 13.80 1.11
N GLY A 71 -19.56 14.71 0.71
CA GLY A 71 -19.56 16.09 1.20
C GLY A 71 -19.21 16.22 2.67
N LEU A 72 -18.59 15.20 3.25
CA LEU A 72 -18.02 15.21 4.60
C LEU A 72 -16.63 15.85 4.58
N ASP A 73 -16.17 16.35 5.75
CA ASP A 73 -14.77 16.77 5.91
C ASP A 73 -13.79 15.58 5.97
N ALA A 74 -14.21 14.45 5.42
CA ALA A 74 -13.48 13.18 5.41
C ALA A 74 -12.25 13.24 4.50
N VAL A 75 -11.09 12.89 5.05
CA VAL A 75 -9.84 12.79 4.31
C VAL A 75 -9.32 11.36 4.38
N VAL A 76 -9.12 10.73 3.23
CA VAL A 76 -8.52 9.39 3.17
C VAL A 76 -7.01 9.53 3.42
N LEU A 77 -6.56 9.04 4.57
CA LEU A 77 -5.16 9.06 4.96
C LEU A 77 -4.37 7.89 4.37
N ARG A 78 -5.03 6.73 4.23
CA ARG A 78 -4.39 5.48 3.83
C ARG A 78 -5.41 4.47 3.32
N VAL A 79 -4.95 3.61 2.42
CA VAL A 79 -5.67 2.41 1.97
C VAL A 79 -4.99 1.18 2.56
N GLU A 80 -5.77 0.34 3.25
CA GLU A 80 -5.31 -0.95 3.81
C GLU A 80 -5.79 -2.12 2.90
N PRO A 81 -5.04 -3.23 2.81
CA PRO A 81 -3.83 -3.54 3.57
C PRO A 81 -2.62 -2.72 3.11
N ASP A 82 -1.86 -2.24 4.09
CA ASP A 82 -0.65 -1.46 3.84
C ASP A 82 0.43 -2.25 3.09
N ASP A 83 1.31 -1.50 2.41
CA ASP A 83 2.50 -2.05 1.77
C ASP A 83 3.57 -2.51 2.79
N LEU A 84 3.61 -1.93 4.00
CA LEU A 84 4.58 -2.33 5.01
C LEU A 84 4.16 -3.63 5.70
N VAL A 85 4.98 -4.67 5.54
CA VAL A 85 4.72 -6.01 6.06
C VAL A 85 5.87 -6.54 6.91
N SER A 86 5.54 -7.25 8.00
CA SER A 86 6.51 -7.99 8.81
C SER A 86 6.82 -9.37 8.20
N ALA A 87 7.88 -10.03 8.69
CA ALA A 87 8.17 -11.42 8.32
C ALA A 87 7.01 -12.37 8.60
N SER A 88 6.24 -12.14 9.67
CA SER A 88 5.04 -12.93 9.99
C SER A 88 3.94 -12.72 8.97
N GLU A 89 3.73 -11.51 8.52
CA GLU A 89 2.73 -11.19 7.51
C GLU A 89 3.13 -11.73 6.12
N ILE A 90 4.41 -11.61 5.75
CA ILE A 90 4.94 -12.25 4.52
C ILE A 90 4.69 -13.76 4.58
N ALA A 91 5.02 -14.40 5.69
CA ALA A 91 4.83 -15.83 5.88
C ALA A 91 3.35 -16.23 5.71
N ARG A 92 2.42 -15.46 6.29
CA ARG A 92 0.98 -15.68 6.18
C ARG A 92 0.49 -15.55 4.73
N ARG A 93 0.91 -14.51 4.00
CA ARG A 93 0.50 -14.25 2.61
C ARG A 93 1.05 -15.27 1.62
N THR A 94 2.20 -15.90 1.94
CA THR A 94 2.90 -16.81 1.01
C THR A 94 2.76 -18.29 1.37
N GLY A 95 2.11 -18.62 2.48
CA GLY A 95 2.10 -19.98 3.01
C GLY A 95 3.47 -20.47 3.51
N SER A 96 4.46 -19.57 3.61
CA SER A 96 5.79 -19.88 4.14
C SER A 96 5.81 -19.84 5.66
N SER A 97 6.94 -20.25 6.26
CA SER A 97 7.17 -20.01 7.69
C SER A 97 7.91 -18.69 7.91
N ARG A 98 7.75 -18.09 9.10
CA ARG A 98 8.51 -16.90 9.52
C ARG A 98 10.02 -17.13 9.42
N GLU A 99 10.47 -18.33 9.79
CA GLU A 99 11.86 -18.74 9.66
C GLU A 99 12.30 -18.82 8.19
N GLY A 100 11.44 -19.30 7.29
CA GLY A 100 11.70 -19.30 5.85
C GLY A 100 11.93 -17.91 5.30
N VAL A 101 11.14 -16.91 5.74
CA VAL A 101 11.33 -15.51 5.36
C VAL A 101 12.65 -14.95 5.91
N ARG A 102 13.02 -15.27 7.15
CA ARG A 102 14.32 -14.91 7.73
C ARG A 102 15.47 -15.43 6.88
N LEU A 103 15.44 -16.71 6.52
CA LEU A 103 16.48 -17.35 5.70
C LEU A 103 16.57 -16.72 4.29
N TRP A 104 15.46 -16.28 3.71
CA TRP A 104 15.50 -15.52 2.44
C TRP A 104 16.20 -14.18 2.62
N HIS A 105 15.87 -13.45 3.69
CA HIS A 105 16.47 -12.14 3.99
C HIS A 105 17.98 -12.24 4.27
N GLU A 106 18.40 -13.26 5.00
CA GLU A 106 19.83 -13.49 5.34
C GLU A 106 20.62 -14.11 4.18
N GLY A 107 19.95 -14.51 3.09
CA GLY A 107 20.60 -15.13 1.94
C GLY A 107 21.02 -16.58 2.16
N GLU A 108 20.56 -17.20 3.26
CA GLU A 108 20.88 -18.58 3.60
C GLU A 108 20.00 -19.58 2.81
N ARG A 109 18.92 -19.11 2.22
CA ARG A 109 17.99 -19.93 1.42
C ARG A 109 17.39 -19.12 0.28
N GLY A 110 17.11 -19.82 -0.84
CA GLY A 110 16.45 -19.23 -2.02
C GLY A 110 17.45 -18.68 -3.03
N PRO A 111 16.97 -17.94 -4.03
CA PRO A 111 17.79 -17.47 -5.15
C PRO A 111 18.65 -16.25 -4.82
N GLY A 112 18.60 -15.74 -3.59
CA GLY A 112 19.27 -14.51 -3.19
C GLY A 112 18.49 -13.24 -3.59
N SER A 113 19.10 -12.08 -3.35
CA SER A 113 18.55 -10.76 -3.71
C SER A 113 17.14 -10.48 -3.15
N PHE A 114 16.82 -11.05 -1.97
CA PHE A 114 15.58 -10.70 -1.27
C PHE A 114 15.58 -9.19 -0.96
N PRO A 115 14.44 -8.49 -1.08
CA PRO A 115 14.39 -7.04 -0.84
C PRO A 115 14.93 -6.66 0.53
N PRO A 116 15.66 -5.54 0.66
CA PRO A 116 16.08 -5.04 1.95
C PRO A 116 14.86 -4.52 2.73
N PRO A 117 14.87 -4.55 4.07
CA PRO A 117 13.82 -3.95 4.87
C PRO A 117 13.83 -2.43 4.71
N LEU A 118 12.64 -1.83 4.67
CA LEU A 118 12.45 -0.37 4.59
C LEU A 118 12.50 0.30 5.97
N ALA A 119 12.10 -0.42 7.01
CA ALA A 119 12.03 0.10 8.36
C ALA A 119 12.25 -1.00 9.40
N SER A 120 12.52 -0.56 10.63
CA SER A 120 12.52 -1.42 11.82
C SER A 120 11.67 -0.79 12.91
N VAL A 121 10.86 -1.62 13.58
CA VAL A 121 10.05 -1.20 14.73
C VAL A 121 10.56 -1.90 15.96
N GLY A 122 10.98 -1.11 16.97
CA GLY A 122 11.68 -1.66 18.14
C GLY A 122 12.99 -2.36 17.77
N ALA A 123 13.45 -3.25 18.62
CA ALA A 123 14.76 -3.88 18.46
C ALA A 123 14.82 -4.97 17.38
N ASN A 124 13.69 -5.62 17.04
CA ASN A 124 13.74 -6.87 16.29
C ASN A 124 12.66 -7.04 15.21
N THR A 125 11.82 -6.04 14.93
CA THR A 125 10.77 -6.17 13.90
C THR A 125 11.17 -5.39 12.66
N LEU A 126 11.65 -6.11 11.65
CA LEU A 126 11.91 -5.56 10.32
C LEU A 126 10.60 -5.49 9.53
N LEU A 127 10.46 -4.43 8.72
CA LEU A 127 9.33 -4.21 7.82
C LEU A 127 9.82 -4.05 6.39
N TRP A 128 9.14 -4.71 5.47
CA TRP A 128 9.42 -4.71 4.02
C TRP A 128 8.27 -4.07 3.25
N SER A 129 8.55 -3.59 2.04
CA SER A 129 7.51 -3.32 1.06
C SER A 129 6.93 -4.64 0.55
N TRP A 130 5.61 -4.80 0.70
CA TRP A 130 4.93 -5.96 0.12
C TRP A 130 5.03 -5.96 -1.41
N ALA A 131 4.97 -4.80 -2.05
CA ALA A 131 5.13 -4.70 -3.50
C ALA A 131 6.49 -5.21 -3.97
N GLU A 132 7.59 -4.89 -3.25
CA GLU A 132 8.93 -5.40 -3.58
C GLU A 132 9.05 -6.91 -3.32
N VAL A 133 8.50 -7.39 -2.19
CA VAL A 133 8.49 -8.82 -1.84
C VAL A 133 7.66 -9.62 -2.84
N ALA A 134 6.46 -9.17 -3.19
CA ALA A 134 5.60 -9.84 -4.18
C ALA A 134 6.27 -9.91 -5.56
N ASN A 135 6.94 -8.83 -5.98
CA ASN A 135 7.74 -8.83 -7.20
C ASN A 135 8.88 -9.86 -7.16
N TRP A 136 9.62 -9.92 -6.04
CA TRP A 136 10.69 -10.89 -5.88
C TRP A 136 10.16 -12.33 -5.88
N LEU A 137 9.04 -12.57 -5.20
CA LEU A 137 8.39 -13.90 -5.17
C LEU A 137 7.95 -14.34 -6.56
N SER A 138 7.29 -13.45 -7.32
CA SER A 138 6.85 -13.75 -8.68
C SER A 138 8.03 -14.01 -9.61
N ALA A 139 9.05 -13.16 -9.59
CA ALA A 139 10.27 -13.34 -10.40
C ALA A 139 11.02 -14.67 -10.11
N ASN A 140 10.78 -15.28 -8.95
CA ASN A 140 11.41 -16.53 -8.54
C ASN A 140 10.44 -17.73 -8.50
N GLY A 141 9.28 -17.64 -9.17
CA GLY A 141 8.30 -18.71 -9.27
C GLY A 141 7.73 -19.16 -7.90
N LYS A 142 7.63 -18.24 -6.94
CA LYS A 142 7.09 -18.47 -5.59
C LYS A 142 5.71 -17.83 -5.39
N LEU A 143 5.25 -17.09 -6.36
CA LEU A 143 3.94 -16.45 -6.42
C LEU A 143 3.49 -16.42 -7.89
N ASP A 144 2.50 -17.23 -8.21
CA ASP A 144 2.01 -17.41 -9.58
C ASP A 144 0.82 -16.48 -9.91
N ASP A 145 0.22 -15.85 -8.89
CA ASP A 145 -0.92 -14.93 -9.07
C ASP A 145 -0.43 -13.51 -9.39
N GLU A 146 -0.46 -13.17 -10.68
CA GLU A 146 -0.10 -11.84 -11.19
C GLU A 146 -0.97 -10.72 -10.59
N ALA A 147 -2.25 -11.00 -10.29
CA ALA A 147 -3.14 -10.03 -9.69
C ALA A 147 -2.69 -9.61 -8.29
N VAL A 148 -2.07 -10.51 -7.52
CA VAL A 148 -1.49 -10.16 -6.20
C VAL A 148 -0.35 -9.16 -6.36
N VAL A 149 0.50 -9.34 -7.36
CA VAL A 149 1.63 -8.43 -7.65
C VAL A 149 1.12 -7.07 -8.11
N GLU A 150 0.15 -7.05 -9.02
CA GLU A 150 -0.46 -5.80 -9.51
C GLU A 150 -1.15 -5.03 -8.39
N ASN A 151 -1.95 -5.72 -7.56
CA ASN A 151 -2.62 -5.12 -6.42
C ASN A 151 -1.62 -4.54 -5.40
N ALA A 152 -0.54 -5.27 -5.10
CA ALA A 152 0.51 -4.79 -4.20
C ALA A 152 1.17 -3.52 -4.74
N ARG A 153 1.51 -3.49 -6.04
CA ARG A 153 2.07 -2.30 -6.69
C ARG A 153 1.11 -1.11 -6.70
N PHE A 154 -0.19 -1.38 -6.95
CA PHE A 154 -1.21 -0.35 -6.94
C PHE A 154 -1.35 0.28 -5.55
N LEU A 155 -1.53 -0.53 -4.48
CA LEU A 155 -1.67 -0.03 -3.11
C LEU A 155 -0.43 0.75 -2.64
N ALA A 156 0.78 0.26 -2.95
CA ALA A 156 2.00 0.99 -2.64
C ALA A 156 2.05 2.37 -3.33
N ARG A 157 1.60 2.47 -4.59
CA ARG A 157 1.53 3.76 -5.33
C ARG A 157 0.49 4.70 -4.74
N VAL A 158 -0.71 4.22 -4.45
CA VAL A 158 -1.78 5.04 -3.85
C VAL A 158 -1.32 5.60 -2.51
N ASN A 159 -0.83 4.75 -1.62
CA ASN A 159 -0.36 5.19 -0.30
C ASN A 159 0.86 6.12 -0.37
N ALA A 160 1.74 5.94 -1.36
CA ALA A 160 2.85 6.87 -1.57
C ALA A 160 2.35 8.26 -2.00
N LEU A 161 1.34 8.35 -2.87
CA LEU A 161 0.73 9.62 -3.29
C LEU A 161 -0.04 10.30 -2.15
N LEU A 162 -0.86 9.55 -1.41
CA LEU A 162 -1.57 10.07 -0.23
C LEU A 162 -0.60 10.64 0.81
N ASN A 163 0.50 9.94 1.08
CA ASN A 163 1.55 10.42 1.97
C ASN A 163 2.27 11.66 1.42
N GLU A 164 2.55 11.72 0.11
CA GLU A 164 3.19 12.88 -0.52
C GLU A 164 2.32 14.14 -0.34
N GLU A 165 1.02 14.04 -0.61
CA GLU A 165 0.08 15.15 -0.42
C GLU A 165 -0.08 15.52 1.06
N ARG A 166 -0.24 14.54 1.94
CA ARG A 166 -0.34 14.77 3.39
C ARG A 166 0.84 15.54 3.95
N TYR A 167 2.04 15.25 3.49
CA TYR A 167 3.28 15.87 3.96
C TYR A 167 3.81 16.95 3.01
N HIS A 168 3.02 17.35 2.00
CA HIS A 168 3.44 18.34 1.01
C HIS A 168 3.86 19.67 1.65
N HIS A 169 3.14 20.11 2.71
CA HIS A 169 3.47 21.32 3.46
C HIS A 169 4.86 21.28 4.10
N LEU A 170 5.33 20.11 4.56
CA LEU A 170 6.66 19.94 5.14
C LEU A 170 7.76 20.02 4.07
N THR A 171 7.49 19.51 2.86
CA THR A 171 8.46 19.51 1.77
C THR A 171 8.49 20.84 1.03
N LYS A 172 7.38 21.59 1.01
CA LYS A 172 7.27 22.89 0.35
C LYS A 172 7.85 24.03 1.18
N ALA A 173 7.73 23.93 2.52
CA ALA A 173 8.21 24.95 3.46
C ALA A 173 9.74 25.05 3.49
N ASP A 174 10.48 24.03 3.08
CA ASP A 174 11.96 24.04 3.10
C ASP A 174 12.58 23.54 1.78
N SER A 175 12.47 24.40 0.75
CA SER A 175 13.18 24.17 -0.52
C SER A 175 14.69 24.04 -0.32
N SER A 176 15.24 24.72 0.70
CA SER A 176 16.67 24.67 1.04
C SER A 176 17.07 23.28 1.57
N PHE A 177 16.20 22.63 2.35
CA PHE A 177 16.43 21.25 2.81
C PHE A 177 16.45 20.25 1.65
N ARG A 178 15.47 20.35 0.74
CA ARG A 178 15.42 19.51 -0.47
C ARG A 178 16.69 19.64 -1.31
N ASP A 179 17.21 20.84 -1.47
CA ASP A 179 18.44 21.10 -2.24
C ASP A 179 19.68 20.59 -1.50
N ARG A 180 19.74 20.74 -0.18
CA ARG A 180 20.80 20.10 0.64
C ARG A 180 20.76 18.58 0.51
N LEU A 181 19.59 17.97 0.59
CA LEU A 181 19.40 16.52 0.42
C LEU A 181 19.80 16.03 -0.98
N LYS A 182 19.46 16.79 -2.04
CA LYS A 182 19.94 16.49 -3.41
C LYS A 182 21.47 16.49 -3.50
N LYS A 183 22.14 17.44 -2.84
CA LYS A 183 23.61 17.55 -2.84
C LYS A 183 24.30 16.33 -2.19
N THR A 184 23.66 15.61 -1.27
CA THR A 184 24.20 14.36 -0.71
C THR A 184 24.29 13.23 -1.72
N GLY A 185 23.56 13.32 -2.83
CA GLY A 185 23.47 12.26 -3.83
C GLY A 185 22.50 11.12 -3.45
N ALA A 186 21.93 11.14 -2.23
CA ALA A 186 21.03 10.09 -1.75
C ALA A 186 19.84 9.87 -2.68
N LEU A 187 19.15 10.95 -3.08
CA LEU A 187 17.99 10.86 -3.99
C LEU A 187 18.37 10.32 -5.38
N ARG A 188 19.58 10.64 -5.88
CA ARG A 188 20.08 10.12 -7.15
C ARG A 188 20.33 8.61 -7.07
N ARG A 189 20.92 8.14 -5.97
CA ARG A 189 21.18 6.71 -5.75
C ARG A 189 19.89 5.91 -5.67
N LEU A 190 18.86 6.42 -4.98
CA LEU A 190 17.54 5.79 -4.92
C LEU A 190 16.90 5.65 -6.31
N ARG A 191 17.02 6.67 -7.17
CA ARG A 191 16.51 6.60 -8.55
C ARG A 191 17.26 5.57 -9.39
N SER A 192 18.58 5.41 -9.20
CA SER A 192 19.37 4.42 -9.93
C SER A 192 19.06 2.97 -9.54
N LEU A 193 18.67 2.73 -8.30
CA LEU A 193 18.19 1.42 -7.85
C LEU A 193 16.90 1.00 -8.58
N ARG A 194 15.96 1.93 -8.75
CA ARG A 194 14.70 1.70 -9.49
C ARG A 194 14.93 1.34 -10.95
N SER A 195 15.91 1.98 -11.61
CA SER A 195 16.23 1.69 -13.02
C SER A 195 16.92 0.34 -13.24
N ARG A 196 17.60 -0.20 -12.24
CA ARG A 196 18.18 -1.55 -12.28
C ARG A 196 17.11 -2.62 -12.14
N SER A 197 16.22 -2.48 -11.15
CA SER A 197 15.11 -3.41 -10.94
C SER A 197 14.18 -3.54 -12.15
N GLN A 198 13.98 -2.46 -12.93
CA GLN A 198 13.18 -2.49 -14.15
C GLN A 198 13.90 -3.17 -15.34
N LYS A 199 15.23 -3.10 -15.40
CA LYS A 199 16.00 -3.75 -16.49
C LYS A 199 16.13 -5.26 -16.28
N ASP A 200 16.25 -5.70 -15.04
CA ASP A 200 16.37 -7.12 -14.71
C ASP A 200 15.04 -7.86 -14.94
N SER A 201 13.89 -7.17 -14.83
CA SER A 201 12.57 -7.75 -15.16
C SER A 201 12.23 -7.73 -16.66
N ALA A 202 12.93 -6.94 -17.48
CA ALA A 202 12.71 -6.86 -18.93
C ALA A 202 13.70 -7.74 -19.75
N GLY A 203 14.69 -8.33 -19.10
CA GLY A 203 15.76 -9.12 -19.75
C GLY A 203 15.56 -10.63 -19.76
N THR A 204 14.43 -11.12 -19.26
CA THR A 204 14.09 -12.56 -19.22
C THR A 204 12.85 -12.82 -20.09
N GLY A 205 12.94 -12.48 -21.38
CA GLY A 205 11.95 -12.79 -22.40
C GLY A 205 12.59 -13.62 -23.48
#